data_4eafe68d8bd4e3bfed4010b5608acafb
#
_entry.id   4eafe68d8bd4e3bfed4010b5608acafb
#
_cell.length_a   1.000
_cell.length_b   1.000
_cell.length_c   1.000
_cell.angle_alpha   90.00
_cell.angle_beta   90.00
_cell.angle_gamma   90.00
#
_symmetry.space_group_name_H-M   'P 1'
#
loop_
_entity.id
_entity.type
_entity.pdbx_description
1 polymer ?
#
loop_
_entity_poly.entity_id
_entity_poly.type
_entity_poly.pdbx_seq_one_letter_code
_entity_poly.pdbx_strand_id
1 'polypeptide(L)'
;MGTINPSALKERLEKILVTYVLVLVTDERIVDGPYHRKLGEYELKISGQLSKDNQKLTFFEILSQIPSNSEDWYIFECDAVGKAPNNLPMPEFEDLVLNSKYGYQMSWAGLLKFSKGIEDINNLIVVSSTSPIEFETIEKGTEALQVRLEIYDSTAWEIEFYG
;
A
#
# COMPACT_ATOMS: atom_id res chain seq x y z
N MET A 1 0.11 23.46 11.76
CA MET A 1 -0.40 22.10 11.56
C MET A 1 -1.83 22.21 11.07
N GLY A 2 -2.04 22.01 9.76
CA GLY A 2 -3.39 22.10 9.19
C GLY A 2 -4.15 20.81 9.44
N THR A 3 -5.16 20.87 10.25
CA THR A 3 -6.18 19.81 10.38
C THR A 3 -6.91 19.68 9.04
N ILE A 4 -6.75 18.56 8.37
CA ILE A 4 -7.51 18.26 7.14
C ILE A 4 -8.98 18.12 7.55
N ASN A 5 -9.83 18.96 6.96
CA ASN A 5 -11.27 18.93 7.18
C ASN A 5 -11.83 17.57 6.69
N PRO A 6 -12.47 16.77 7.57
CA PRO A 6 -13.03 15.46 7.20
C PRO A 6 -14.00 15.51 6.03
N SER A 7 -14.71 16.62 5.83
CA SER A 7 -15.62 16.79 4.70
C SER A 7 -14.89 16.95 3.35
N ALA A 8 -13.72 17.58 3.34
CA ALA A 8 -12.89 17.70 2.14
C ALA A 8 -12.25 16.37 1.73
N LEU A 9 -11.91 15.53 2.71
CA LEU A 9 -11.43 14.17 2.48
C LEU A 9 -12.53 13.30 1.88
N LYS A 10 -13.74 13.36 2.44
CA LYS A 10 -14.92 12.65 1.95
C LYS A 10 -15.27 13.05 0.51
N GLU A 11 -15.29 14.35 0.20
CA GLU A 11 -15.57 14.85 -1.15
C GLU A 11 -14.47 14.41 -2.17
N ARG A 12 -13.21 14.32 -1.74
CA ARG A 12 -12.11 13.84 -2.57
C ARG A 12 -12.19 12.33 -2.83
N LEU A 13 -12.56 11.56 -1.81
CA LEU A 13 -12.82 10.12 -1.93
C LEU A 13 -14.05 9.84 -2.80
N GLU A 14 -15.12 10.63 -2.68
CA GLU A 14 -16.32 10.51 -3.52
C GLU A 14 -16.00 10.84 -4.99
N LYS A 15 -15.15 11.82 -5.28
CA LYS A 15 -14.70 12.12 -6.66
C LYS A 15 -13.85 11.00 -7.24
N ILE A 16 -12.96 10.43 -6.43
CA ILE A 16 -12.16 9.26 -6.83
C ILE A 16 -13.09 8.07 -7.07
N LEU A 17 -14.02 7.80 -6.16
CA LEU A 17 -15.01 6.72 -6.27
C LEU A 17 -15.88 6.86 -7.53
N VAL A 18 -16.41 8.07 -7.81
CA VAL A 18 -17.24 8.33 -9.00
C VAL A 18 -16.44 8.13 -10.28
N THR A 19 -15.17 8.53 -10.32
CA THR A 19 -14.32 8.33 -11.50
C THR A 19 -14.03 6.85 -11.73
N TYR A 20 -13.77 6.06 -10.68
CA TYR A 20 -13.47 4.63 -10.78
C TYR A 20 -14.72 3.77 -10.99
N VAL A 21 -15.86 4.11 -10.36
CA VAL A 21 -17.14 3.42 -10.62
C VAL A 21 -17.57 3.62 -12.08
N LEU A 22 -17.29 4.78 -12.68
CA LEU A 22 -17.59 5.01 -14.10
C LEU A 22 -16.71 4.15 -15.03
N VAL A 23 -15.46 3.86 -14.63
CA VAL A 23 -14.54 2.97 -15.38
C VAL A 23 -14.92 1.50 -15.20
N LEU A 24 -15.38 1.09 -14.02
CA LEU A 24 -15.78 -0.30 -13.74
C LEU A 24 -17.13 -0.68 -14.39
N VAL A 25 -18.04 0.27 -14.61
CA VAL A 25 -19.33 0.01 -15.24
C VAL A 25 -19.24 -0.13 -16.77
N THR A 26 -18.11 0.28 -17.38
CA THR A 26 -17.93 0.20 -18.84
C THR A 26 -17.11 -0.99 -19.33
N ASP A 27 -16.54 -1.82 -18.45
CA ASP A 27 -15.78 -3.02 -18.83
C ASP A 27 -16.48 -4.29 -18.31
N GLU A 28 -17.39 -4.84 -19.12
CA GLU A 28 -18.12 -6.10 -18.85
C GLU A 28 -17.24 -7.36 -18.78
N ARG A 29 -15.90 -7.23 -18.70
CA ARG A 29 -14.96 -8.35 -18.72
C ARG A 29 -14.37 -8.72 -17.37
N ILE A 30 -14.83 -8.12 -16.25
CA ILE A 30 -14.37 -8.48 -14.90
C ILE A 30 -15.54 -9.07 -14.09
N VAL A 31 -16.08 -10.18 -14.56
CA VAL A 31 -16.94 -11.05 -13.76
C VAL A 31 -16.47 -12.49 -13.97
N ASP A 32 -15.46 -12.90 -13.22
CA ASP A 32 -15.26 -14.27 -12.74
C ASP A 32 -13.95 -14.36 -11.94
N GLY A 33 -14.06 -14.19 -10.63
CA GLY A 33 -13.03 -14.52 -9.66
C GLY A 33 -13.67 -14.94 -8.33
N PRO A 34 -13.10 -15.90 -7.60
CA PRO A 34 -13.74 -16.57 -6.47
C PRO A 34 -13.66 -15.74 -5.17
N TYR A 35 -14.15 -14.52 -5.14
CA TYR A 35 -14.22 -13.72 -3.93
C TYR A 35 -15.67 -13.41 -3.56
N HIS A 36 -16.32 -14.37 -2.88
CA HIS A 36 -17.54 -14.12 -2.14
C HIS A 36 -17.20 -13.35 -0.85
N ARG A 37 -17.16 -12.02 -0.88
CA ARG A 37 -17.26 -11.19 0.33
C ARG A 37 -18.71 -10.74 0.55
N LYS A 38 -19.12 -10.70 1.82
CA LYS A 38 -20.46 -10.26 2.25
C LYS A 38 -20.71 -8.83 1.80
N LEU A 39 -21.90 -8.57 1.29
CA LEU A 39 -22.42 -7.22 1.04
C LEU A 39 -22.24 -6.34 2.29
N GLY A 40 -21.41 -5.28 2.19
CA GLY A 40 -21.16 -4.32 3.25
C GLY A 40 -19.70 -3.88 3.43
N GLU A 41 -18.73 -4.63 2.92
CA GLU A 41 -17.31 -4.26 2.96
C GLU A 41 -16.89 -3.75 1.58
N TYR A 42 -16.74 -2.42 1.47
CA TYR A 42 -16.20 -1.81 0.26
C TYR A 42 -14.69 -2.01 0.26
N GLU A 43 -14.20 -2.93 -0.56
CA GLU A 43 -12.79 -3.01 -0.91
C GLU A 43 -12.54 -2.09 -2.12
N LEU A 44 -11.77 -1.04 -1.91
CA LEU A 44 -11.27 -0.21 -3.00
C LEU A 44 -9.87 -0.71 -3.37
N LYS A 45 -9.68 -1.10 -4.61
CA LYS A 45 -8.39 -1.52 -5.15
C LYS A 45 -7.97 -0.55 -6.26
N ILE A 46 -6.75 -0.05 -6.16
CA ILE A 46 -6.09 0.69 -7.23
C ILE A 46 -4.79 -0.01 -7.59
N SER A 47 -4.45 -0.05 -8.87
CA SER A 47 -3.25 -0.73 -9.35
C SER A 47 -2.71 -0.09 -10.61
N GLY A 48 -1.46 -0.37 -10.93
CA GLY A 48 -0.83 0.13 -12.13
C GLY A 48 0.49 -0.56 -12.44
N GLN A 49 1.05 -0.18 -13.59
CA GLN A 49 2.40 -0.57 -13.95
C GLN A 49 3.41 0.37 -13.29
N LEU A 50 4.53 -0.18 -12.85
CA LEU A 50 5.62 0.59 -12.25
C LEU A 50 6.31 1.49 -13.28
N SER A 51 6.37 1.04 -14.54
CA SER A 51 6.95 1.81 -15.65
C SER A 51 5.92 2.03 -16.75
N LYS A 52 5.79 3.29 -17.20
CA LYS A 52 4.96 3.68 -18.32
C LYS A 52 5.69 4.78 -19.12
N ASP A 53 5.70 4.66 -20.45
CA ASP A 53 6.27 5.67 -21.38
C ASP A 53 7.73 6.06 -21.03
N ASN A 54 8.57 5.07 -20.68
CA ASN A 54 9.96 5.25 -20.22
C ASN A 54 10.12 6.03 -18.91
N GLN A 55 9.05 6.23 -18.17
CA GLN A 55 9.08 6.80 -16.82
C GLN A 55 8.74 5.72 -15.81
N LYS A 56 9.58 5.57 -14.79
CA LYS A 56 9.35 4.67 -13.66
C LYS A 56 8.81 5.46 -12.47
N LEU A 57 7.70 5.00 -11.90
CA LEU A 57 7.16 5.56 -10.66
C LEU A 57 8.10 5.21 -9.51
N THR A 58 8.34 6.19 -8.67
CA THR A 58 9.06 5.99 -7.40
C THR A 58 8.12 5.42 -6.34
N PHE A 59 8.70 4.78 -5.33
CA PHE A 59 7.93 4.33 -4.18
C PHE A 59 7.17 5.48 -3.51
N PHE A 60 7.78 6.66 -3.42
CA PHE A 60 7.14 7.85 -2.86
C PHE A 60 5.90 8.28 -3.66
N GLU A 61 5.94 8.23 -4.99
CA GLU A 61 4.79 8.58 -5.84
C GLU A 61 3.64 7.59 -5.69
N ILE A 62 3.93 6.29 -5.57
CA ILE A 62 2.93 5.27 -5.30
C ILE A 62 2.32 5.48 -3.92
N LEU A 63 3.15 5.64 -2.88
CA LEU A 63 2.71 5.86 -1.51
C LEU A 63 1.88 7.14 -1.36
N SER A 64 2.17 8.17 -2.16
CA SER A 64 1.44 9.45 -2.18
C SER A 64 -0.01 9.33 -2.65
N GLN A 65 -0.41 8.18 -3.21
CA GLN A 65 -1.81 7.89 -3.55
C GLN A 65 -2.63 7.49 -2.33
N ILE A 66 -1.96 7.12 -1.23
CA ILE A 66 -2.62 6.82 0.04
C ILE A 66 -2.81 8.13 0.81
N PRO A 67 -4.02 8.42 1.32
CA PRO A 67 -4.24 9.60 2.14
C PRO A 67 -3.33 9.62 3.37
N SER A 68 -2.85 10.81 3.73
CA SER A 68 -2.06 10.99 4.96
C SER A 68 -2.85 10.53 6.18
N ASN A 69 -2.21 9.74 7.04
CA ASN A 69 -2.83 9.12 8.21
C ASN A 69 -1.86 9.11 9.39
N SER A 70 -2.31 8.61 10.53
CA SER A 70 -1.53 8.45 11.75
C SER A 70 -1.39 6.97 12.16
N GLU A 71 -1.70 6.08 11.25
CA GLU A 71 -1.70 4.64 11.49
C GLU A 71 -0.27 4.09 11.58
N ASP A 72 -0.15 2.95 12.23
CA ASP A 72 1.07 2.14 12.22
C ASP A 72 1.14 1.33 10.93
N TRP A 73 2.34 1.28 10.37
CA TRP A 73 2.64 0.58 9.13
C TRP A 73 3.67 -0.52 9.37
N TYR A 74 3.54 -1.63 8.68
CA TYR A 74 4.36 -2.82 8.86
C TYR A 74 4.86 -3.30 7.51
N ILE A 75 6.19 -3.37 7.34
CA ILE A 75 6.84 -3.89 6.13
C ILE A 75 7.09 -5.38 6.34
N PHE A 76 6.55 -6.23 5.46
CA PHE A 76 6.70 -7.68 5.52
C PHE A 76 7.65 -8.23 4.47
N GLU A 77 7.82 -7.53 3.37
CA GLU A 77 8.79 -7.83 2.33
C GLU A 77 9.41 -6.54 1.84
N CYS A 78 10.72 -6.58 1.61
CA CYS A 78 11.46 -5.47 1.01
C CYS A 78 12.64 -6.05 0.24
N ASP A 79 12.69 -5.80 -1.06
CA ASP A 79 13.83 -6.05 -1.95
C ASP A 79 14.00 -4.77 -2.77
N ALA A 80 14.97 -3.93 -2.36
CA ALA A 80 15.08 -2.58 -2.85
C ALA A 80 16.52 -2.06 -2.88
N VAL A 81 16.74 -1.02 -3.66
CA VAL A 81 18.00 -0.25 -3.70
C VAL A 81 17.72 1.14 -3.14
N GLY A 82 18.59 1.62 -2.25
CA GLY A 82 18.45 2.94 -1.66
C GLY A 82 18.99 3.02 -0.24
N LYS A 83 18.36 3.89 0.57
CA LYS A 83 18.74 4.14 1.96
C LYS A 83 17.74 3.52 2.91
N ALA A 84 18.19 2.56 3.68
CA ALA A 84 17.39 1.96 4.74
C ALA A 84 17.19 2.91 5.94
N PRO A 85 16.18 2.66 6.79
CA PRO A 85 16.01 3.41 8.04
C PRO A 85 17.24 3.27 8.96
N ASN A 86 17.44 4.27 9.81
CA ASN A 86 18.50 4.29 10.82
C ASN A 86 19.93 4.11 10.27
N ASN A 87 20.17 4.47 9.00
CA ASN A 87 21.46 4.31 8.30
C ASN A 87 21.95 2.86 8.25
N LEU A 88 21.07 1.88 8.33
CA LEU A 88 21.43 0.48 8.11
C LEU A 88 21.83 0.26 6.64
N PRO A 89 22.75 -0.66 6.36
CA PRO A 89 22.88 -1.21 5.02
C PRO A 89 21.56 -1.86 4.57
N MET A 90 21.20 -1.71 3.29
CA MET A 90 19.91 -2.26 2.80
C MET A 90 19.79 -3.77 3.05
N PRO A 91 20.80 -4.63 2.80
CA PRO A 91 20.69 -6.05 3.09
C PRO A 91 20.41 -6.38 4.55
N GLU A 92 20.98 -5.61 5.50
CA GLU A 92 20.69 -5.80 6.93
C GLU A 92 19.25 -5.41 7.28
N PHE A 93 18.74 -4.37 6.63
CA PHE A 93 17.36 -3.97 6.80
C PHE A 93 16.38 -5.00 6.23
N GLU A 94 16.67 -5.54 5.04
CA GLU A 94 15.89 -6.62 4.41
C GLU A 94 15.84 -7.86 5.30
N ASP A 95 16.98 -8.24 5.90
CA ASP A 95 17.06 -9.33 6.88
C ASP A 95 16.20 -9.05 8.14
N LEU A 96 16.19 -7.80 8.64
CA LEU A 96 15.34 -7.42 9.76
C LEU A 96 13.85 -7.52 9.41
N VAL A 97 13.46 -7.08 8.23
CA VAL A 97 12.09 -7.20 7.72
C VAL A 97 11.68 -8.67 7.66
N LEU A 98 12.51 -9.50 7.01
CA LEU A 98 12.24 -10.94 6.81
C LEU A 98 12.12 -11.71 8.14
N ASN A 99 12.91 -11.35 9.14
CA ASN A 99 12.90 -12.01 10.45
C ASN A 99 11.86 -11.43 11.43
N SER A 100 11.09 -10.42 11.02
CA SER A 100 10.08 -9.79 11.87
C SER A 100 8.73 -10.50 11.74
N LYS A 101 8.32 -11.21 12.79
CA LYS A 101 7.04 -11.96 12.83
C LYS A 101 5.82 -11.12 12.44
N TYR A 102 5.81 -9.85 12.88
CA TYR A 102 4.70 -8.91 12.66
C TYR A 102 5.06 -7.80 11.67
N GLY A 103 6.11 -8.02 10.86
CA GLY A 103 6.65 -7.00 9.98
C GLY A 103 7.49 -5.94 10.72
N TYR A 104 8.25 -5.17 9.95
CA TYR A 104 9.02 -4.05 10.48
C TYR A 104 8.12 -2.82 10.63
N GLN A 105 7.85 -2.43 11.89
CA GLN A 105 6.93 -1.33 12.21
C GLN A 105 7.56 0.03 11.98
N MET A 106 6.79 0.95 11.40
CA MET A 106 7.11 2.38 11.32
C MET A 106 5.85 3.24 11.31
N SER A 107 6.00 4.50 11.69
CA SER A 107 4.93 5.49 11.54
C SER A 107 4.75 5.87 10.07
N TRP A 108 3.61 6.48 9.72
CA TRP A 108 3.38 7.05 8.39
C TRP A 108 4.50 8.01 7.96
N ALA A 109 4.92 8.92 8.86
CA ALA A 109 6.01 9.84 8.59
C ALA A 109 7.35 9.11 8.32
N GLY A 110 7.62 8.03 9.06
CA GLY A 110 8.78 7.16 8.86
C GLY A 110 8.74 6.47 7.49
N LEU A 111 7.58 5.93 7.11
CA LEU A 111 7.39 5.29 5.81
C LEU A 111 7.55 6.28 4.65
N LEU A 112 7.01 7.50 4.77
CA LEU A 112 7.22 8.57 3.79
C LEU A 112 8.69 8.96 3.67
N LYS A 113 9.42 9.06 4.79
CA LYS A 113 10.86 9.34 4.77
C LYS A 113 11.63 8.21 4.12
N PHE A 114 11.32 6.96 4.45
CA PHE A 114 11.93 5.78 3.86
C PHE A 114 11.70 5.75 2.34
N SER A 115 10.46 5.98 1.90
CA SER A 115 10.11 5.95 0.47
C SER A 115 10.89 6.94 -0.38
N LYS A 116 11.23 8.11 0.17
CA LYS A 116 12.08 9.11 -0.51
C LYS A 116 13.54 8.70 -0.63
N GLY A 117 14.01 7.78 0.22
CA GLY A 117 15.37 7.24 0.20
C GLY A 117 15.54 6.06 -0.75
N ILE A 118 14.46 5.51 -1.27
CA ILE A 118 14.46 4.37 -2.18
C ILE A 118 14.67 4.84 -3.62
N GLU A 119 15.65 4.24 -4.28
CA GLU A 119 16.01 4.51 -5.68
C GLU A 119 15.35 3.54 -6.63
N ASP A 120 15.22 2.27 -6.22
CA ASP A 120 14.57 1.21 -6.97
C ASP A 120 13.93 0.17 -6.06
N ILE A 121 12.86 -0.46 -6.50
CA ILE A 121 12.16 -1.53 -5.79
C ILE A 121 11.89 -2.69 -6.75
N ASN A 122 12.24 -3.89 -6.30
CA ASN A 122 11.86 -5.13 -6.94
C ASN A 122 10.58 -5.69 -6.31
N ASN A 123 10.59 -5.92 -5.00
CA ASN A 123 9.42 -6.41 -4.26
C ASN A 123 9.23 -5.62 -2.96
N LEU A 124 7.98 -5.35 -2.63
CA LEU A 124 7.59 -4.71 -1.38
C LEU A 124 6.20 -5.17 -0.97
N ILE A 125 6.02 -5.54 0.29
CA ILE A 125 4.71 -5.68 0.91
C ILE A 125 4.69 -4.83 2.17
N VAL A 126 3.82 -3.84 2.21
CA VAL A 126 3.61 -2.99 3.37
C VAL A 126 2.14 -2.82 3.66
N VAL A 127 1.76 -2.94 4.91
CA VAL A 127 0.37 -2.85 5.35
C VAL A 127 0.20 -1.85 6.48
N SER A 128 -0.99 -1.28 6.57
CA SER A 128 -1.50 -0.57 7.75
C SER A 128 -2.53 -1.45 8.44
N SER A 129 -2.44 -1.59 9.75
CA SER A 129 -3.39 -2.38 10.55
C SER A 129 -3.60 -1.78 11.93
N THR A 130 -4.79 -2.00 12.49
CA THR A 130 -5.18 -1.52 13.84
C THR A 130 -4.48 -2.27 14.97
N SER A 131 -3.87 -3.40 14.67
CA SER A 131 -3.08 -4.22 15.60
C SER A 131 -2.02 -5.00 14.82
N PRO A 132 -0.91 -5.41 15.46
CA PRO A 132 0.08 -6.26 14.81
C PRO A 132 -0.56 -7.55 14.30
N ILE A 133 -0.27 -7.91 13.05
CA ILE A 133 -0.77 -9.12 12.38
C ILE A 133 0.40 -9.93 11.83
N GLU A 134 0.22 -11.23 11.66
CA GLU A 134 1.20 -12.10 11.02
C GLU A 134 0.99 -12.12 9.50
N PHE A 135 2.04 -12.42 8.74
CA PHE A 135 2.00 -12.44 7.29
C PHE A 135 0.88 -13.35 6.73
N GLU A 136 0.74 -14.56 7.28
CA GLU A 136 -0.29 -15.51 6.85
C GLU A 136 -1.72 -15.00 7.08
N THR A 137 -1.87 -14.05 8.00
CA THR A 137 -3.18 -13.42 8.29
C THR A 137 -3.55 -12.40 7.22
N ILE A 138 -2.56 -11.73 6.61
CA ILE A 138 -2.77 -10.78 5.51
C ILE A 138 -3.44 -11.50 4.33
N GLU A 139 -2.90 -12.65 3.93
CA GLU A 139 -3.41 -13.44 2.81
C GLU A 139 -4.85 -13.97 3.04
N LYS A 140 -5.20 -14.25 4.29
CA LYS A 140 -6.54 -14.74 4.66
C LYS A 140 -7.56 -13.62 4.82
N GLY A 141 -7.08 -12.36 4.92
CA GLY A 141 -7.88 -11.20 5.28
C GLY A 141 -8.20 -11.17 6.77
N THR A 142 -8.23 -9.98 7.35
CA THR A 142 -8.57 -9.74 8.75
C THR A 142 -9.22 -8.37 8.89
N GLU A 143 -10.11 -8.21 9.88
CA GLU A 143 -10.73 -6.93 10.23
C GLU A 143 -9.72 -5.87 10.71
N ALA A 144 -8.53 -6.32 11.16
CA ALA A 144 -7.47 -5.41 11.58
C ALA A 144 -6.76 -4.72 10.40
N LEU A 145 -6.80 -5.31 9.20
CA LEU A 145 -6.12 -4.79 8.02
C LEU A 145 -6.89 -3.60 7.44
N GLN A 146 -6.19 -2.47 7.25
CA GLN A 146 -6.78 -1.24 6.74
C GLN A 146 -6.33 -0.92 5.32
N VAL A 147 -5.02 -1.04 5.06
CA VAL A 147 -4.43 -0.80 3.74
C VAL A 147 -3.35 -1.82 3.49
N ARG A 148 -3.29 -2.37 2.28
CA ARG A 148 -2.18 -3.17 1.77
C ARG A 148 -1.62 -2.48 0.54
N LEU A 149 -0.32 -2.25 0.49
CA LEU A 149 0.40 -1.82 -0.69
C LEU A 149 1.40 -2.92 -1.05
N GLU A 150 1.38 -3.33 -2.30
CA GLU A 150 2.29 -4.34 -2.85
C GLU A 150 2.93 -3.83 -4.14
N ILE A 151 4.24 -4.07 -4.27
CA ILE A 151 5.01 -3.89 -5.50
C ILE A 151 5.65 -5.23 -5.80
N TYR A 152 5.55 -5.71 -7.03
CA TYR A 152 6.04 -7.04 -7.41
C TYR A 152 6.79 -7.01 -8.75
N ASP A 153 7.93 -7.72 -8.75
CA ASP A 153 8.80 -7.96 -9.90
C ASP A 153 9.24 -6.66 -10.62
N SER A 154 9.37 -5.54 -9.93
CA SER A 154 9.69 -4.24 -10.53
C SER A 154 8.74 -3.82 -11.67
N THR A 155 7.58 -4.46 -11.81
CA THR A 155 6.69 -4.31 -12.97
C THR A 155 5.37 -3.64 -12.64
N ALA A 156 4.77 -4.02 -11.53
CA ALA A 156 3.44 -3.58 -11.16
C ALA A 156 3.31 -3.27 -9.66
N TRP A 157 2.27 -2.54 -9.33
CA TRP A 157 1.91 -2.20 -7.96
C TRP A 157 0.41 -2.23 -7.77
N GLU A 158 -0.01 -2.45 -6.54
CA GLU A 158 -1.41 -2.34 -6.15
C GLU A 158 -1.57 -1.81 -4.73
N ILE A 159 -2.65 -1.11 -4.49
CA ILE A 159 -3.08 -0.64 -3.17
C ILE A 159 -4.51 -1.11 -2.95
N GLU A 160 -4.74 -1.81 -1.87
CA GLU A 160 -6.05 -2.27 -1.42
C GLU A 160 -6.42 -1.54 -0.13
N PHE A 161 -7.63 -1.00 -0.07
CA PHE A 161 -8.21 -0.37 1.11
C PHE A 161 -9.31 -1.26 1.64
N TYR A 162 -9.25 -1.57 2.91
CA TYR A 162 -10.20 -2.41 3.64
C TYR A 162 -11.08 -1.51 4.53
N GLY A 163 -12.38 -1.78 4.53
CA GLY A 163 -13.36 -1.02 5.31
C GLY A 163 -13.75 -1.72 6.61
#